data_298c8bd9916665c2d7f549f07c2e49d6
#
_entry.id   298c8bd9916665c2d7f549f07c2e49d6
#
_cell.length_a   1.000
_cell.length_b   1.000
_cell.length_c   1.000
_cell.angle_alpha   90.00
_cell.angle_beta   90.00
_cell.angle_gamma   90.00
#
_symmetry.space_group_name_H-M   'P 1'
#
loop_
_entity.id
_entity.type
_entity.pdbx_description
1 polymer ?
#
loop_
_entity_poly.entity_id
_entity_poly.type
_entity_poly.pdbx_seq_one_letter_code
_entity_poly.pdbx_strand_id
1 'polypeptide(L)'
;FCVDGLVYPDRRLHTGAKQMKNVYRPVRASLDGDILSFVNTNRFRNTSYLTAVWELVKNGNILIAADEVNLDIEPENTKKVQVELNIPEGDCDCHLNVYYFDGDNEVAFEQIAIKEEYEYDRPKSKAKLSFSSENDESCIAFENGKVIFSNKSGMIERYIMNGKEFINDSPAYAKGFLPNIYRAYLDNDTKFRDEWTDAGYDDYECVLTDFEIEFKKDKAEVEVSYKLKSEKTILPLAKVDIEYSVYANGIIKVEAEFKPVAKKRLSAH
;
A
#
# COMPACT_ATOMS: atom_id res chain seq x y z
N PHE A 1 18.19 -9.55 20.51
CA PHE A 1 18.37 -8.31 21.24
C PHE A 1 17.08 -7.50 21.15
N CYS A 2 16.48 -7.19 22.29
CA CYS A 2 15.18 -6.54 22.36
C CYS A 2 15.33 -5.03 22.23
N VAL A 3 14.54 -4.39 21.39
CA VAL A 3 14.52 -2.94 21.16
C VAL A 3 13.11 -2.43 21.40
N ASP A 4 12.55 -2.73 22.58
CA ASP A 4 11.14 -2.50 22.92
C ASP A 4 10.84 -1.05 23.35
N GLY A 5 11.84 -0.19 23.42
CA GLY A 5 11.67 1.21 23.79
C GLY A 5 10.95 2.04 22.73
N LEU A 6 10.51 3.23 23.12
CA LEU A 6 9.96 4.23 22.19
C LEU A 6 11.04 4.91 21.33
N VAL A 7 12.29 4.78 21.74
CA VAL A 7 13.46 5.35 21.05
C VAL A 7 14.57 4.32 20.93
N TYR A 8 15.36 4.42 19.87
CA TYR A 8 16.60 3.67 19.71
C TYR A 8 17.66 4.13 20.72
N PRO A 9 18.73 3.35 20.96
CA PRO A 9 19.85 3.75 21.83
C PRO A 9 20.49 5.09 21.43
N ASP A 10 20.47 5.42 20.13
CA ASP A 10 20.97 6.70 19.59
C ASP A 10 19.93 7.83 19.66
N ARG A 11 18.82 7.65 20.37
CA ARG A 11 17.73 8.62 20.56
C ARG A 11 16.83 8.88 19.35
N ARG A 12 17.02 8.19 18.22
CA ARG A 12 16.05 8.25 17.13
C ARG A 12 14.71 7.65 17.57
N LEU A 13 13.61 8.22 17.07
CA LEU A 13 12.27 7.74 17.41
C LEU A 13 11.96 6.44 16.68
N HIS A 14 11.38 5.46 17.36
CA HIS A 14 10.71 4.33 16.75
C HIS A 14 9.41 4.79 16.07
N THR A 15 8.90 3.98 15.14
CA THR A 15 7.62 4.25 14.48
C THR A 15 6.47 4.35 15.47
N GLY A 16 6.48 3.54 16.53
CA GLY A 16 5.50 3.61 17.62
C GLY A 16 5.49 4.95 18.35
N ALA A 17 6.66 5.57 18.56
CA ALA A 17 6.74 6.90 19.18
C ALA A 17 6.14 7.99 18.27
N LYS A 18 6.34 7.88 16.95
CA LYS A 18 5.71 8.79 15.97
C LYS A 18 4.20 8.65 15.95
N GLN A 19 3.70 7.42 16.03
CA GLN A 19 2.27 7.17 16.12
C GLN A 19 1.68 7.69 17.45
N MET A 20 2.38 7.48 18.57
CA MET A 20 1.98 7.98 19.87
C MET A 20 1.82 9.50 19.89
N LYS A 21 2.72 10.24 19.23
CA LYS A 21 2.63 11.70 19.04
C LYS A 21 1.24 12.11 18.51
N ASN A 22 0.76 11.42 17.47
CA ASN A 22 -0.55 11.72 16.87
C ASN A 22 -1.74 11.23 17.69
N VAL A 23 -1.60 10.09 18.38
CA VAL A 23 -2.67 9.56 19.26
C VAL A 23 -2.94 10.50 20.43
N TYR A 24 -1.88 11.07 21.03
CA TYR A 24 -1.96 11.99 22.17
C TYR A 24 -2.07 13.46 21.76
N ARG A 25 -2.39 13.76 20.50
CA ARG A 25 -2.52 15.15 20.06
C ARG A 25 -3.55 15.93 20.88
N PRO A 26 -3.24 17.17 21.25
CA PRO A 26 -4.09 17.98 22.13
C PRO A 26 -5.32 18.56 21.44
N VAL A 27 -5.35 18.55 20.09
CA VAL A 27 -6.45 19.07 19.29
C VAL A 27 -6.84 18.04 18.23
N ARG A 28 -8.13 17.98 17.91
CA ARG A 28 -8.66 17.13 16.84
C ARG A 28 -9.47 17.98 15.88
N ALA A 29 -9.20 17.82 14.59
CA ALA A 29 -9.95 18.48 13.54
C ALA A 29 -11.07 17.57 13.00
N SER A 30 -12.14 18.20 12.55
CA SER A 30 -13.20 17.58 11.75
C SER A 30 -13.75 18.59 10.75
N LEU A 31 -14.18 18.12 9.60
CA LEU A 31 -14.74 18.95 8.54
C LEU A 31 -16.20 18.57 8.31
N ASP A 32 -17.06 19.60 8.25
CA ASP A 32 -18.48 19.46 7.92
C ASP A 32 -18.86 20.56 6.90
N GLY A 33 -19.01 20.15 5.63
CA GLY A 33 -19.07 21.09 4.51
C GLY A 33 -17.80 21.96 4.45
N ASP A 34 -17.98 23.26 4.55
CA ASP A 34 -16.87 24.25 4.57
C ASP A 34 -16.50 24.70 6.00
N ILE A 35 -16.96 24.01 7.02
CA ILE A 35 -16.68 24.35 8.41
C ILE A 35 -15.65 23.38 8.99
N LEU A 36 -14.43 23.87 9.16
CA LEU A 36 -13.35 23.17 9.85
C LEU A 36 -13.46 23.43 11.38
N SER A 37 -13.68 22.39 12.12
CA SER A 37 -13.86 22.43 13.58
C SER A 37 -12.64 21.87 14.29
N PHE A 38 -12.13 22.60 15.29
CA PHE A 38 -11.00 22.18 16.14
C PHE A 38 -11.49 21.99 17.56
N VAL A 39 -11.36 20.78 18.09
CA VAL A 39 -11.74 20.42 19.46
C VAL A 39 -10.49 20.36 20.32
N ASN A 40 -10.41 21.18 21.38
CA ASN A 40 -9.38 21.04 22.39
C ASN A 40 -9.68 19.82 23.27
N THR A 41 -8.85 18.80 23.24
CA THR A 41 -9.00 17.57 24.02
C THR A 41 -8.33 17.63 25.40
N ASN A 42 -7.61 18.72 25.70
CA ASN A 42 -7.07 18.95 27.04
C ASN A 42 -8.21 19.27 28.02
N ARG A 43 -8.06 18.82 29.28
CA ARG A 43 -9.00 19.11 30.37
C ARG A 43 -8.68 20.37 31.12
N PHE A 44 -7.44 20.83 31.12
CA PHE A 44 -6.95 21.89 31.98
C PHE A 44 -6.12 22.96 31.26
N ARG A 45 -5.82 22.79 29.98
CA ARG A 45 -4.93 23.68 29.23
C ARG A 45 -5.62 24.25 28.01
N ASN A 46 -5.63 25.57 27.89
CA ASN A 46 -5.98 26.29 26.68
C ASN A 46 -4.94 26.01 25.58
N THR A 47 -5.33 26.04 24.31
CA THR A 47 -4.47 25.74 23.15
C THR A 47 -3.89 26.97 22.48
N SER A 48 -3.85 28.13 23.14
CA SER A 48 -3.29 29.39 22.59
C SER A 48 -1.80 29.32 22.21
N TYR A 49 -1.11 28.29 22.67
CA TYR A 49 0.28 28.00 22.31
C TYR A 49 0.40 27.24 20.97
N LEU A 50 -0.70 26.83 20.35
CA LEU A 50 -0.73 26.07 19.12
C LEU A 50 -1.25 26.89 17.95
N THR A 51 -0.63 26.65 16.81
CA THR A 51 -1.10 27.06 15.51
C THR A 51 -1.44 25.83 14.69
N ALA A 52 -2.56 25.84 13.99
CA ALA A 52 -2.89 24.83 12.99
C ALA A 52 -2.61 25.39 11.58
N VAL A 53 -1.95 24.61 10.76
CA VAL A 53 -1.84 24.85 9.32
C VAL A 53 -2.65 23.76 8.62
N TRP A 54 -3.55 24.14 7.74
CA TRP A 54 -4.28 23.19 6.92
C TRP A 54 -3.91 23.34 5.45
N GLU A 55 -3.92 22.22 4.74
CA GLU A 55 -3.58 22.13 3.33
C GLU A 55 -4.60 21.25 2.61
N LEU A 56 -5.26 21.78 1.59
CA LEU A 56 -6.05 20.98 0.66
C LEU A 56 -5.12 20.44 -0.43
N VAL A 57 -4.99 19.12 -0.48
CA VAL A 57 -4.06 18.43 -1.37
C VAL A 57 -4.83 17.52 -2.32
N LYS A 58 -4.50 17.62 -3.62
CA LYS A 58 -5.01 16.76 -4.69
C LYS A 58 -3.98 15.70 -5.04
N ASN A 59 -4.41 14.45 -5.16
CA ASN A 59 -3.59 13.29 -5.59
C ASN A 59 -2.27 13.17 -4.81
N GLY A 60 -2.31 13.49 -3.51
CA GLY A 60 -1.22 13.32 -2.56
C GLY A 60 -0.09 14.35 -2.61
N ASN A 61 0.02 15.18 -3.68
CA ASN A 61 1.16 16.08 -3.85
C ASN A 61 0.87 17.44 -4.51
N ILE A 62 -0.37 17.68 -4.93
CA ILE A 62 -0.72 18.95 -5.59
C ILE A 62 -1.45 19.82 -4.58
N LEU A 63 -0.78 20.85 -4.08
CA LEU A 63 -1.38 21.82 -3.18
C LEU A 63 -2.40 22.69 -3.93
N ILE A 64 -3.63 22.74 -3.43
CA ILE A 64 -4.75 23.53 -3.98
C ILE A 64 -4.95 24.80 -3.17
N ALA A 65 -4.99 24.67 -1.83
CA ALA A 65 -5.17 25.78 -0.90
C ALA A 65 -4.50 25.46 0.43
N ALA A 66 -4.09 26.48 1.15
CA ALA A 66 -3.57 26.37 2.51
C ALA A 66 -3.84 27.64 3.28
N ASP A 67 -4.03 27.53 4.57
CA ASP A 67 -4.13 28.68 5.48
C ASP A 67 -3.70 28.28 6.90
N GLU A 68 -3.52 29.29 7.75
CA GLU A 68 -3.10 29.17 9.12
C GLU A 68 -4.20 29.62 10.09
N VAL A 69 -4.39 28.87 11.16
CA VAL A 69 -5.38 29.15 12.20
C VAL A 69 -4.72 29.15 13.57
N ASN A 70 -4.79 30.29 14.26
CA ASN A 70 -4.40 30.35 15.67
C ASN A 70 -5.45 29.63 16.55
N LEU A 71 -5.01 28.66 17.36
CA LEU A 71 -5.87 27.80 18.15
C LEU A 71 -6.03 28.27 19.59
N ASP A 72 -6.63 29.45 19.80
CA ASP A 72 -6.98 29.89 21.14
C ASP A 72 -8.34 29.26 21.55
N ILE A 73 -8.28 28.07 22.16
CA ILE A 73 -9.47 27.27 22.52
C ILE A 73 -9.37 26.83 23.97
N GLU A 74 -10.37 27.19 24.78
CA GLU A 74 -10.48 26.74 26.17
C GLU A 74 -10.61 25.21 26.26
N PRO A 75 -10.23 24.60 27.40
CA PRO A 75 -10.36 23.15 27.61
C PRO A 75 -11.74 22.62 27.24
N GLU A 76 -11.77 21.48 26.54
CA GLU A 76 -12.99 20.77 26.12
C GLU A 76 -13.93 21.59 25.21
N ASN A 77 -13.51 22.76 24.74
CA ASN A 77 -14.27 23.59 23.81
C ASN A 77 -13.86 23.38 22.36
N THR A 78 -14.66 23.97 21.45
CA THR A 78 -14.50 23.84 20.00
C THR A 78 -14.40 25.23 19.37
N LYS A 79 -13.44 25.41 18.47
CA LYS A 79 -13.35 26.54 17.55
C LYS A 79 -13.78 26.11 16.16
N LYS A 80 -14.63 26.87 15.51
CA LYS A 80 -15.10 26.66 14.14
C LYS A 80 -14.55 27.75 13.25
N VAL A 81 -14.04 27.34 12.08
CA VAL A 81 -13.47 28.23 11.09
C VAL A 81 -14.12 27.92 9.73
N GLN A 82 -14.62 28.95 9.06
CA GLN A 82 -15.06 28.82 7.68
C GLN A 82 -13.82 28.72 6.78
N VAL A 83 -13.74 27.68 5.94
CA VAL A 83 -12.65 27.44 5.00
C VAL A 83 -13.22 27.44 3.57
N GLU A 84 -12.49 28.04 2.64
CA GLU A 84 -12.86 27.99 1.22
C GLU A 84 -12.15 26.80 0.57
N LEU A 85 -12.87 25.69 0.47
CA LEU A 85 -12.37 24.49 -0.17
C LEU A 85 -12.80 24.48 -1.64
N ASN A 86 -11.96 24.99 -2.52
CA ASN A 86 -12.15 24.87 -3.97
C ASN A 86 -11.80 23.45 -4.43
N ILE A 87 -12.69 22.48 -4.10
CA ILE A 87 -12.49 21.07 -4.43
C ILE A 87 -12.48 20.89 -5.95
N PRO A 88 -11.42 20.35 -6.55
CA PRO A 88 -11.34 20.15 -7.99
C PRO A 88 -12.43 19.21 -8.51
N GLU A 89 -13.02 19.56 -9.65
CA GLU A 89 -13.93 18.67 -10.38
C GLU A 89 -13.18 17.50 -11.02
N GLY A 90 -13.94 16.44 -11.36
CA GLY A 90 -13.44 15.24 -12.03
C GLY A 90 -12.85 14.22 -11.06
N ASP A 91 -12.27 13.15 -11.60
CA ASP A 91 -11.74 12.03 -10.83
C ASP A 91 -10.42 12.42 -10.16
N CYS A 92 -10.46 12.62 -8.86
CA CYS A 92 -9.27 12.92 -8.07
C CYS A 92 -9.47 12.57 -6.59
N ASP A 93 -8.39 12.22 -5.91
CA ASP A 93 -8.35 12.19 -4.46
C ASP A 93 -8.10 13.59 -3.92
N CYS A 94 -8.89 14.01 -2.94
CA CYS A 94 -8.65 15.23 -2.21
C CYS A 94 -8.67 14.98 -0.72
N HIS A 95 -7.63 15.45 -0.05
CA HIS A 95 -7.47 15.34 1.39
C HIS A 95 -7.16 16.70 1.99
N LEU A 96 -7.70 16.96 3.18
CA LEU A 96 -7.29 18.07 4.01
C LEU A 96 -6.26 17.56 5.03
N ASN A 97 -5.02 17.96 4.87
CA ASN A 97 -3.98 17.73 5.86
C ASN A 97 -4.04 18.85 6.89
N VAL A 98 -3.95 18.51 8.16
CA VAL A 98 -3.91 19.48 9.24
C VAL A 98 -2.69 19.20 10.11
N TYR A 99 -1.83 20.19 10.25
CA TYR A 99 -0.61 20.14 11.06
C TYR A 99 -0.76 21.07 12.25
N TYR A 100 -0.27 20.66 13.40
CA TYR A 100 -0.30 21.44 14.62
C TYR A 100 1.11 21.78 15.07
N PHE A 101 1.37 23.05 15.32
CA PHE A 101 2.70 23.56 15.69
C PHE A 101 2.68 24.26 17.04
N ASP A 102 3.72 24.04 17.84
CA ASP A 102 4.12 24.86 19.00
C ASP A 102 5.40 25.59 18.62
N GLY A 103 5.29 26.85 18.18
CA GLY A 103 6.34 27.55 17.48
C GLY A 103 6.75 26.80 16.22
N ASP A 104 8.04 26.48 16.07
CA ASP A 104 8.57 25.71 14.93
C ASP A 104 8.44 24.19 15.07
N ASN A 105 7.93 23.69 16.21
CA ASN A 105 7.84 22.27 16.47
C ASN A 105 6.47 21.70 16.05
N GLU A 106 6.48 20.78 15.09
CA GLU A 106 5.28 19.99 14.77
C GLU A 106 4.90 19.08 15.94
N VAL A 107 3.76 19.36 16.56
CA VAL A 107 3.21 18.60 17.70
C VAL A 107 2.47 17.35 17.22
N ALA A 108 1.69 17.49 16.17
CA ALA A 108 0.91 16.41 15.58
C ALA A 108 0.45 16.77 14.16
N PHE A 109 -0.11 15.80 13.47
CA PHE A 109 -0.82 16.01 12.21
C PHE A 109 -2.02 15.06 12.10
N GLU A 110 -2.95 15.39 11.23
CA GLU A 110 -4.03 14.49 10.82
C GLU A 110 -4.46 14.78 9.39
N GLN A 111 -5.12 13.81 8.80
CA GLN A 111 -5.63 13.91 7.45
C GLN A 111 -7.13 13.60 7.45
N ILE A 112 -7.91 14.43 6.76
CA ILE A 112 -9.36 14.27 6.58
C ILE A 112 -9.60 14.00 5.11
N ALA A 113 -10.19 12.86 4.77
CA ALA A 113 -10.60 12.56 3.41
C ALA A 113 -11.79 13.45 3.02
N ILE A 114 -11.71 14.11 1.86
CA ILE A 114 -12.77 14.95 1.30
C ILE A 114 -13.40 14.25 0.12
N LYS A 115 -12.57 13.73 -0.76
CA LYS A 115 -12.99 13.03 -1.97
C LYS A 115 -12.04 11.88 -2.24
N GLU A 116 -12.56 10.66 -2.28
CA GLU A 116 -11.82 9.42 -2.52
C GLU A 116 -12.36 8.73 -3.79
N GLU A 117 -12.52 9.49 -4.86
CA GLU A 117 -13.03 9.00 -6.15
C GLU A 117 -11.93 9.00 -7.22
N TYR A 118 -10.73 8.60 -6.86
CA TYR A 118 -9.66 8.51 -7.83
C TYR A 118 -9.70 7.16 -8.55
N GLU A 119 -10.29 7.13 -9.73
CA GLU A 119 -9.96 6.09 -10.68
C GLU A 119 -8.64 6.46 -11.36
N TYR A 120 -7.64 5.59 -11.20
CA TYR A 120 -6.36 5.77 -11.88
C TYR A 120 -6.62 5.94 -13.39
N ASP A 121 -6.49 7.17 -13.88
CA ASP A 121 -6.62 7.46 -15.32
C ASP A 121 -5.47 6.77 -16.05
N ARG A 122 -5.80 5.65 -16.69
CA ARG A 122 -4.84 4.90 -17.49
C ARG A 122 -4.58 5.67 -18.77
N PRO A 123 -3.38 6.22 -18.96
CA PRO A 123 -3.05 6.89 -20.21
C PRO A 123 -3.33 5.95 -21.36
N LYS A 124 -4.18 6.36 -22.31
CA LYS A 124 -4.50 5.54 -23.47
C LYS A 124 -3.31 5.56 -24.43
N SER A 125 -2.84 4.39 -24.84
CA SER A 125 -1.86 4.25 -25.91
C SER A 125 -2.54 3.85 -27.22
N LYS A 126 -2.02 4.36 -28.34
CA LYS A 126 -2.40 3.92 -29.68
C LYS A 126 -1.54 2.74 -30.18
N ALA A 127 -0.52 2.36 -29.41
CA ALA A 127 0.33 1.22 -29.72
C ALA A 127 -0.48 -0.08 -29.69
N LYS A 128 0.02 -1.08 -30.38
CA LYS A 128 -0.53 -2.44 -30.34
C LYS A 128 0.41 -3.32 -29.54
N LEU A 129 -0.18 -4.20 -28.77
CA LEU A 129 0.56 -5.28 -28.13
C LEU A 129 1.06 -6.25 -29.21
N SER A 130 2.25 -6.79 -29.02
CA SER A 130 2.77 -7.90 -29.80
C SER A 130 3.19 -9.04 -28.89
N PHE A 131 3.15 -10.26 -29.42
CA PHE A 131 3.40 -11.48 -28.66
C PHE A 131 4.43 -12.35 -29.38
N SER A 132 5.33 -12.92 -28.62
CA SER A 132 6.17 -14.02 -29.05
C SER A 132 6.33 -15.02 -27.91
N SER A 133 6.42 -16.30 -28.23
CA SER A 133 6.69 -17.35 -27.26
C SER A 133 7.81 -18.23 -27.81
N GLU A 134 8.94 -18.28 -27.10
CA GLU A 134 10.13 -19.03 -27.45
C GLU A 134 10.82 -19.54 -26.19
N ASN A 135 11.42 -20.73 -26.24
CA ASN A 135 12.29 -21.27 -25.16
C ASN A 135 11.70 -21.21 -23.75
N ASP A 136 10.44 -21.61 -23.59
CA ASP A 136 9.73 -21.58 -22.29
C ASP A 136 9.42 -20.15 -21.77
N GLU A 137 9.57 -19.11 -22.58
CA GLU A 137 9.21 -17.73 -22.26
C GLU A 137 8.07 -17.24 -23.15
N SER A 138 7.13 -16.49 -22.54
CA SER A 138 6.09 -15.73 -23.23
C SER A 138 6.35 -14.23 -23.06
N CYS A 139 6.60 -13.55 -24.17
CA CYS A 139 6.92 -12.12 -24.22
C CYS A 139 5.73 -11.34 -24.76
N ILE A 140 5.25 -10.36 -24.00
CA ILE A 140 4.25 -9.38 -24.41
C ILE A 140 4.96 -8.03 -24.51
N ALA A 141 5.11 -7.51 -25.75
CA ALA A 141 5.71 -6.19 -25.95
C ALA A 141 4.62 -5.12 -26.11
N PHE A 142 4.92 -3.94 -25.57
CA PHE A 142 4.08 -2.75 -25.53
C PHE A 142 4.89 -1.52 -25.98
N GLU A 143 4.30 -0.32 -25.96
CA GLU A 143 4.84 0.89 -26.60
C GLU A 143 6.33 1.15 -26.35
N ASN A 144 6.78 1.06 -25.10
CA ASN A 144 8.15 1.40 -24.71
C ASN A 144 8.85 0.29 -23.92
N GLY A 145 8.42 -0.96 -24.10
CA GLY A 145 9.00 -2.05 -23.34
C GLY A 145 8.35 -3.40 -23.55
N LYS A 146 8.56 -4.29 -22.60
CA LYS A 146 8.02 -5.64 -22.62
C LYS A 146 7.94 -6.26 -21.23
N VAL A 147 7.04 -7.21 -21.07
CA VAL A 147 7.00 -8.13 -19.94
C VAL A 147 7.22 -9.55 -20.44
N ILE A 148 7.99 -10.32 -19.70
CA ILE A 148 8.32 -11.72 -20.01
C ILE A 148 7.84 -12.60 -18.87
N PHE A 149 7.01 -13.57 -19.21
CA PHE A 149 6.52 -14.60 -18.32
C PHE A 149 7.24 -15.91 -18.60
N SER A 150 7.55 -16.68 -17.57
CA SER A 150 8.01 -18.05 -17.71
C SER A 150 6.83 -18.98 -17.93
N ASN A 151 6.85 -19.76 -19.00
CA ASN A 151 5.83 -20.78 -19.27
C ASN A 151 5.90 -21.96 -18.28
N LYS A 152 7.03 -22.14 -17.58
CA LYS A 152 7.22 -23.18 -16.57
C LYS A 152 6.69 -22.80 -15.21
N SER A 153 6.89 -21.55 -14.84
CA SER A 153 6.51 -21.06 -13.50
C SER A 153 5.28 -20.16 -13.50
N GLY A 154 4.86 -19.64 -14.67
CA GLY A 154 3.80 -18.64 -14.78
C GLY A 154 4.18 -17.25 -14.23
N MET A 155 5.43 -17.05 -13.83
CA MET A 155 5.88 -15.82 -13.16
C MET A 155 6.33 -14.78 -14.16
N ILE A 156 6.20 -13.50 -13.79
CA ILE A 156 6.91 -12.42 -14.47
C ILE A 156 8.40 -12.55 -14.11
N GLU A 157 9.23 -12.92 -15.06
CA GLU A 157 10.69 -12.98 -14.89
C GLU A 157 11.36 -11.65 -15.18
N ARG A 158 10.84 -10.90 -16.16
CA ARG A 158 11.41 -9.61 -16.57
C ARG A 158 10.31 -8.60 -16.90
N TYR A 159 10.49 -7.40 -16.41
CA TYR A 159 9.69 -6.24 -16.81
C TYR A 159 10.62 -5.10 -17.18
N ILE A 160 10.57 -4.70 -18.46
CA ILE A 160 11.46 -3.71 -19.05
C ILE A 160 10.61 -2.57 -19.60
N MET A 161 10.89 -1.34 -19.18
CA MET A 161 10.21 -0.13 -19.66
C MET A 161 11.20 1.01 -19.86
N ASN A 162 11.12 1.69 -21.01
CA ASN A 162 12.03 2.78 -21.39
C ASN A 162 13.52 2.39 -21.29
N GLY A 163 13.86 1.16 -21.63
CA GLY A 163 15.22 0.61 -21.56
C GLY A 163 15.70 0.28 -20.15
N LYS A 164 14.88 0.49 -19.11
CA LYS A 164 15.18 0.14 -17.73
C LYS A 164 14.49 -1.17 -17.35
N GLU A 165 15.23 -2.08 -16.78
CA GLU A 165 14.74 -3.34 -16.26
C GLU A 165 14.37 -3.18 -14.76
N PHE A 166 13.10 -3.49 -14.42
CA PHE A 166 12.57 -3.35 -13.04
C PHE A 166 12.49 -4.68 -12.31
N ILE A 167 12.27 -5.77 -13.07
CA ILE A 167 12.29 -7.14 -12.54
C ILE A 167 13.30 -7.89 -13.39
N ASN A 168 14.27 -8.52 -12.77
CA ASN A 168 15.28 -9.31 -13.42
C ASN A 168 15.53 -10.62 -12.68
N ASP A 169 16.14 -11.57 -13.36
CA ASP A 169 16.54 -12.86 -12.81
C ASP A 169 17.82 -12.70 -11.98
N SER A 170 17.66 -12.27 -10.71
CA SER A 170 18.78 -12.17 -9.78
C SER A 170 18.98 -13.52 -9.06
N PRO A 171 20.15 -14.17 -9.14
CA PRO A 171 20.42 -15.42 -8.43
C PRO A 171 20.42 -15.27 -6.90
N ALA A 172 20.46 -14.04 -6.37
CA ALA A 172 20.49 -13.76 -4.94
C ALA A 172 19.11 -13.69 -4.27
N TYR A 173 18.03 -13.56 -5.07
CA TYR A 173 16.66 -13.42 -4.58
C TYR A 173 15.72 -14.33 -5.35
N ALA A 174 14.54 -14.58 -4.78
CA ALA A 174 13.51 -15.36 -5.47
C ALA A 174 13.24 -14.81 -6.87
N LYS A 175 13.22 -15.71 -7.84
CA LYS A 175 12.98 -15.38 -9.26
C LYS A 175 11.55 -14.90 -9.43
N GLY A 176 11.38 -13.74 -10.06
CA GLY A 176 10.10 -13.25 -10.50
C GLY A 176 9.18 -12.70 -9.42
N PHE A 177 7.93 -12.49 -9.79
CA PHE A 177 6.87 -11.91 -8.97
C PHE A 177 6.02 -13.04 -8.36
N LEU A 178 6.32 -13.41 -7.10
CA LEU A 178 5.77 -14.57 -6.42
C LEU A 178 4.80 -14.21 -5.30
N PRO A 179 3.74 -15.01 -5.10
CA PRO A 179 2.97 -14.94 -3.85
C PRO A 179 3.86 -15.25 -2.65
N ASN A 180 3.88 -14.35 -1.66
CA ASN A 180 4.59 -14.55 -0.42
C ASN A 180 3.62 -14.57 0.76
N ILE A 181 3.61 -15.68 1.51
CA ILE A 181 2.78 -15.90 2.71
C ILE A 181 3.59 -16.02 3.99
N TYR A 182 4.91 -15.86 3.93
CA TYR A 182 5.81 -16.04 5.05
C TYR A 182 6.73 -14.84 5.26
N ARG A 183 6.99 -14.51 6.52
CA ARG A 183 7.97 -13.52 6.94
C ARG A 183 8.85 -14.06 8.07
N ALA A 184 10.03 -13.48 8.26
CA ALA A 184 10.86 -13.77 9.41
C ALA A 184 10.12 -13.51 10.73
N TYR A 185 10.39 -14.31 11.74
CA TYR A 185 9.77 -14.19 13.06
C TYR A 185 10.19 -12.91 13.76
N LEU A 186 9.25 -12.35 14.51
CA LEU A 186 9.49 -11.34 15.52
C LEU A 186 9.45 -11.99 16.92
N ASP A 187 9.93 -11.30 17.94
CA ASP A 187 9.89 -11.80 19.33
C ASP A 187 8.46 -12.14 19.78
N ASN A 188 7.47 -11.41 19.31
CA ASN A 188 6.06 -11.66 19.59
C ASN A 188 5.51 -12.95 18.95
N ASP A 189 6.18 -13.47 17.93
CA ASP A 189 5.75 -14.67 17.20
C ASP A 189 6.20 -15.97 17.87
N THR A 190 6.90 -15.91 19.00
CA THR A 190 7.50 -17.08 19.67
C THR A 190 6.49 -18.20 19.94
N LYS A 191 5.21 -17.84 20.20
CA LYS A 191 4.14 -18.81 20.44
C LYS A 191 3.67 -19.52 19.18
N PHE A 192 3.83 -18.90 18.01
CA PHE A 192 3.29 -19.39 16.73
C PHE A 192 4.38 -19.91 15.80
N ARG A 193 5.65 -19.61 16.10
CA ARG A 193 6.78 -19.97 15.27
C ARG A 193 6.80 -21.46 14.91
N ASP A 194 6.69 -22.30 15.92
CA ASP A 194 6.76 -23.74 15.73
C ASP A 194 5.54 -24.25 14.94
N GLU A 195 4.35 -23.68 15.19
CA GLU A 195 3.13 -23.99 14.41
C GLU A 195 3.26 -23.60 12.93
N TRP A 196 3.88 -22.45 12.63
CA TRP A 196 4.10 -22.02 11.24
C TRP A 196 5.12 -22.91 10.54
N THR A 197 6.19 -23.28 11.25
CA THR A 197 7.22 -24.19 10.74
C THR A 197 6.67 -25.59 10.52
N ASP A 198 5.90 -26.13 11.46
CA ASP A 198 5.25 -27.45 11.34
C ASP A 198 4.20 -27.48 10.24
N ALA A 199 3.51 -26.35 10.01
CA ALA A 199 2.56 -26.20 8.92
C ALA A 199 3.24 -25.99 7.55
N GLY A 200 4.55 -25.74 7.50
CA GLY A 200 5.32 -25.60 6.27
C GLY A 200 5.22 -24.21 5.62
N TYR A 201 4.87 -23.15 6.38
CA TYR A 201 4.83 -21.81 5.83
C TYR A 201 6.23 -21.24 5.51
N ASP A 202 7.27 -21.76 6.13
CA ASP A 202 8.66 -21.39 5.92
C ASP A 202 9.34 -22.15 4.76
N ASP A 203 8.64 -23.16 4.21
CA ASP A 203 9.20 -24.10 3.25
C ASP A 203 8.13 -24.54 2.23
N TYR A 204 7.59 -23.58 1.51
CA TYR A 204 6.60 -23.88 0.46
C TYR A 204 7.12 -23.53 -0.93
N GLU A 205 6.63 -24.29 -1.91
CA GLU A 205 6.84 -24.03 -3.32
C GLU A 205 5.54 -23.57 -3.99
N CYS A 206 5.67 -22.61 -4.92
CA CYS A 206 4.59 -22.20 -5.81
C CYS A 206 4.54 -23.16 -7.00
N VAL A 207 3.63 -24.11 -6.97
CA VAL A 207 3.45 -25.08 -8.05
C VAL A 207 2.41 -24.56 -9.03
N LEU A 208 2.85 -24.25 -10.26
CA LEU A 208 1.97 -23.83 -11.34
C LEU A 208 0.95 -24.94 -11.65
N THR A 209 -0.31 -24.58 -11.77
CA THR A 209 -1.40 -25.49 -12.13
C THR A 209 -2.12 -25.10 -13.39
N ASP A 210 -2.09 -23.80 -13.74
CA ASP A 210 -2.67 -23.28 -14.97
C ASP A 210 -1.94 -22.00 -15.41
N PHE A 211 -1.82 -21.77 -16.75
CA PHE A 211 -1.23 -20.60 -17.34
C PHE A 211 -1.82 -20.35 -18.72
N GLU A 212 -2.59 -19.28 -18.85
CA GLU A 212 -3.23 -18.90 -20.11
C GLU A 212 -2.95 -17.43 -20.47
N ILE A 213 -2.86 -17.14 -21.76
CA ILE A 213 -2.70 -15.77 -22.29
C ILE A 213 -3.76 -15.53 -23.35
N GLU A 214 -4.61 -14.52 -23.12
CA GLU A 214 -5.64 -14.09 -24.06
C GLU A 214 -5.42 -12.64 -24.48
N PHE A 215 -5.50 -12.35 -25.81
CA PHE A 215 -5.43 -11.00 -26.34
C PHE A 215 -6.82 -10.41 -26.55
N LYS A 216 -7.09 -9.30 -25.86
CA LYS A 216 -8.31 -8.50 -26.02
C LYS A 216 -8.01 -7.23 -26.83
N LYS A 217 -9.02 -6.39 -27.04
CA LYS A 217 -8.90 -5.22 -27.91
C LYS A 217 -7.80 -4.23 -27.48
N ASP A 218 -7.62 -4.03 -26.19
CA ASP A 218 -6.76 -2.99 -25.59
C ASP A 218 -5.76 -3.52 -24.55
N LYS A 219 -5.82 -4.82 -24.26
CA LYS A 219 -4.94 -5.49 -23.29
C LYS A 219 -4.67 -6.93 -23.64
N ALA A 220 -3.62 -7.51 -23.07
CA ALA A 220 -3.46 -8.94 -22.93
C ALA A 220 -3.79 -9.35 -21.48
N GLU A 221 -4.59 -10.38 -21.31
CA GLU A 221 -4.87 -11.00 -20.02
C GLU A 221 -4.01 -12.25 -19.87
N VAL A 222 -3.33 -12.36 -18.74
CA VAL A 222 -2.52 -13.53 -18.38
C VAL A 222 -3.09 -14.07 -17.08
N GLU A 223 -3.69 -15.25 -17.14
CA GLU A 223 -4.24 -15.95 -16.00
C GLU A 223 -3.25 -17.00 -15.51
N VAL A 224 -2.96 -17.00 -14.20
CA VAL A 224 -2.01 -17.90 -13.59
C VAL A 224 -2.59 -18.47 -12.31
N SER A 225 -2.61 -19.80 -12.19
CA SER A 225 -3.07 -20.48 -10.99
C SER A 225 -1.95 -21.27 -10.32
N TYR A 226 -1.82 -21.12 -8.99
CA TYR A 226 -0.83 -21.81 -8.18
C TYR A 226 -1.46 -22.64 -7.07
N LYS A 227 -0.75 -23.71 -6.69
CA LYS A 227 -0.87 -24.36 -5.39
C LYS A 227 0.39 -24.11 -4.59
N LEU A 228 0.25 -23.52 -3.40
CA LEU A 228 1.34 -23.41 -2.44
C LEU A 228 1.46 -24.74 -1.70
N LYS A 229 2.54 -25.50 -1.96
CA LYS A 229 2.77 -26.82 -1.39
C LYS A 229 4.01 -26.82 -0.52
N SER A 230 3.94 -27.52 0.61
CA SER A 230 5.09 -27.86 1.43
C SER A 230 5.22 -29.37 1.53
N GLU A 231 6.45 -29.87 1.64
CA GLU A 231 6.70 -31.31 1.91
C GLU A 231 6.19 -31.76 3.29
N LYS A 232 5.97 -30.81 4.21
CA LYS A 232 5.48 -31.05 5.56
C LYS A 232 3.98 -31.35 5.61
N THR A 233 3.23 -31.08 4.51
CA THR A 233 1.77 -31.25 4.49
C THR A 233 1.28 -32.02 3.27
N ILE A 234 0.23 -32.85 3.47
CA ILE A 234 -0.39 -33.63 2.38
C ILE A 234 -1.22 -32.72 1.46
N LEU A 235 -1.94 -31.76 2.04
CA LEU A 235 -2.77 -30.81 1.29
C LEU A 235 -1.96 -29.54 1.04
N PRO A 236 -2.22 -28.82 -0.07
CA PRO A 236 -1.61 -27.53 -0.29
C PRO A 236 -2.02 -26.55 0.82
N LEU A 237 -1.15 -25.62 1.17
CA LEU A 237 -1.40 -24.56 2.15
C LEU A 237 -2.50 -23.63 1.64
N ALA A 238 -2.40 -23.28 0.36
CA ALA A 238 -3.35 -22.40 -0.31
C ALA A 238 -3.39 -22.65 -1.82
N LYS A 239 -4.44 -22.12 -2.46
CA LYS A 239 -4.50 -21.87 -3.89
C LYS A 239 -4.43 -20.37 -4.11
N VAL A 240 -3.76 -19.94 -5.16
CA VAL A 240 -3.63 -18.52 -5.53
C VAL A 240 -3.92 -18.42 -7.03
N ASP A 241 -4.91 -17.62 -7.38
CA ASP A 241 -5.26 -17.30 -8.76
C ASP A 241 -4.85 -15.84 -8.99
N ILE A 242 -4.09 -15.55 -10.05
CA ILE A 242 -3.60 -14.22 -10.39
C ILE A 242 -3.98 -13.90 -11.83
N GLU A 243 -4.60 -12.73 -12.03
CA GLU A 243 -4.85 -12.15 -13.33
C GLU A 243 -3.93 -10.92 -13.53
N TYR A 244 -3.15 -10.94 -14.60
CA TYR A 244 -2.37 -9.80 -15.05
C TYR A 244 -3.03 -9.21 -16.30
N SER A 245 -3.52 -7.97 -16.22
CA SER A 245 -3.97 -7.22 -17.39
C SER A 245 -2.83 -6.32 -17.88
N VAL A 246 -2.19 -6.70 -18.99
CA VAL A 246 -1.07 -5.97 -19.60
C VAL A 246 -1.60 -5.02 -20.66
N TYR A 247 -1.41 -3.71 -20.48
CA TYR A 247 -1.89 -2.67 -21.39
C TYR A 247 -0.81 -2.20 -22.36
N ALA A 248 -1.24 -1.66 -23.50
CA ALA A 248 -0.33 -1.20 -24.56
C ALA A 248 0.61 -0.06 -24.16
N ASN A 249 0.29 0.69 -23.09
CA ASN A 249 1.16 1.72 -22.51
C ASN A 249 2.17 1.18 -21.48
N GLY A 250 2.19 -0.13 -21.24
CA GLY A 250 3.09 -0.79 -20.30
C GLY A 250 2.55 -0.93 -18.87
N ILE A 251 1.40 -0.38 -18.57
CA ILE A 251 0.77 -0.61 -17.24
C ILE A 251 0.35 -2.08 -17.15
N ILE A 252 0.61 -2.68 -16.00
CA ILE A 252 0.15 -4.03 -15.65
C ILE A 252 -0.74 -3.92 -14.41
N LYS A 253 -2.04 -4.22 -14.56
CA LYS A 253 -2.94 -4.41 -13.43
C LYS A 253 -2.78 -5.84 -12.95
N VAL A 254 -2.65 -6.04 -11.65
CA VAL A 254 -2.54 -7.36 -11.02
C VAL A 254 -3.69 -7.54 -10.05
N GLU A 255 -4.48 -8.59 -10.26
CA GLU A 255 -5.54 -9.01 -9.34
C GLU A 255 -5.22 -10.42 -8.86
N ALA A 256 -5.21 -10.61 -7.54
CA ALA A 256 -4.87 -11.91 -6.96
C ALA A 256 -5.94 -12.34 -5.95
N GLU A 257 -6.40 -13.59 -6.09
CA GLU A 257 -7.29 -14.24 -5.15
C GLU A 257 -6.54 -15.33 -4.39
N PHE A 258 -6.57 -15.26 -3.07
CA PHE A 258 -5.91 -16.21 -2.18
C PHE A 258 -6.96 -17.06 -1.46
N LYS A 259 -6.90 -18.39 -1.63
CA LYS A 259 -7.83 -19.37 -1.03
C LYS A 259 -7.06 -20.31 -0.11
N PRO A 260 -7.08 -20.11 1.24
CA PRO A 260 -6.47 -21.07 2.16
C PRO A 260 -7.18 -22.43 2.07
N VAL A 261 -6.41 -23.52 2.04
CA VAL A 261 -6.93 -24.88 1.96
C VAL A 261 -6.89 -25.58 3.32
N ALA A 262 -5.92 -25.25 4.17
CA ALA A 262 -5.75 -25.88 5.47
C ALA A 262 -6.87 -25.51 6.46
N LYS A 263 -7.60 -26.52 6.95
CA LYS A 263 -8.70 -26.34 7.92
C LYS A 263 -8.24 -26.15 9.38
N LYS A 264 -6.96 -26.16 9.69
CA LYS A 264 -6.52 -25.84 11.06
C LYS A 264 -6.68 -24.34 11.26
N ARG A 265 -7.71 -23.93 11.98
CA ARG A 265 -7.83 -22.56 12.47
C ARG A 265 -6.56 -22.25 13.25
N LEU A 266 -5.69 -21.46 12.67
CA LEU A 266 -4.79 -20.64 13.47
C LEU A 266 -5.73 -19.77 14.29
N SER A 267 -5.78 -19.99 15.60
CA SER A 267 -6.53 -19.11 16.49
C SER A 267 -5.87 -17.73 16.39
N ALA A 268 -6.53 -16.83 15.65
CA ALA A 268 -6.24 -15.42 15.73
C ALA A 268 -6.65 -14.98 17.15
N HIS A 269 -5.68 -14.62 17.94
CA HIS A 269 -5.87 -13.88 19.19
C HIS A 269 -5.48 -12.43 18.97
#